data_9bf787d679f734fdfac44c88cb79c12d
#
_entry.id   9bf787d679f734fdfac44c88cb79c12d
#
_cell.length_a   1.000
_cell.length_b   1.000
_cell.length_c   1.000
_cell.angle_alpha   90.00
_cell.angle_beta   90.00
_cell.angle_gamma   90.00
#
_symmetry.space_group_name_H-M   'P 1'
#
loop_
_entity.id
_entity.type
_entity.pdbx_description
1 polymer ?
#
loop_
_entity_poly.entity_id
_entity_poly.type
_entity_poly.pdbx_seq_one_letter_code
_entity_poly.pdbx_strand_id
1 'polypeptide(L)'
;FAQTDPVGARVTRERLAARLLAKKCVRMGSIPGMAWVNHRFSSPYLRDVMMTRRVGVDTLETATTWDNAATLRREIASAMEAAGEKHGTPVYVFCHISHMYESGCSLYFTYFFRETEGEILQQWMDIKSAASEAMMRFGGTITHHHGIGQDHSPQYYEENTELFAKVMRAIKDELDPAGILNPGKLATGPRSLEERYDGTMI
;
A
#
# COMPACT_ATOMS: atom_id res chain seq x y z
N PHE A 1 -12.09 16.19 -8.00
CA PHE A 1 -13.54 15.96 -8.09
C PHE A 1 -13.85 15.43 -9.49
N ALA A 2 -14.10 14.14 -9.58
CA ALA A 2 -14.60 13.52 -10.80
C ALA A 2 -16.13 13.57 -10.79
N GLN A 3 -16.68 14.68 -11.22
CA GLN A 3 -18.11 14.85 -11.40
C GLN A 3 -18.37 15.17 -12.88
N THR A 4 -19.33 14.49 -13.47
CA THR A 4 -19.72 14.69 -14.87
C THR A 4 -20.50 15.99 -15.08
N ASP A 5 -21.10 16.54 -14.03
CA ASP A 5 -21.77 17.84 -14.03
C ASP A 5 -20.80 18.96 -13.57
N PRO A 6 -20.39 19.88 -14.47
CA PRO A 6 -19.47 20.97 -14.13
C PRO A 6 -20.05 21.97 -13.11
N VAL A 7 -21.35 22.17 -13.08
CA VAL A 7 -22.01 23.09 -12.16
C VAL A 7 -22.02 22.50 -10.75
N GLY A 8 -22.45 21.25 -10.63
CA GLY A 8 -22.41 20.50 -9.37
C GLY A 8 -20.99 20.37 -8.81
N ALA A 9 -20.00 20.12 -9.67
CA ALA A 9 -18.61 20.09 -9.28
C ALA A 9 -18.13 21.43 -8.70
N ARG A 10 -18.51 22.54 -9.32
CA ARG A 10 -18.17 23.88 -8.81
C ARG A 10 -18.81 24.16 -7.47
N VAL A 11 -20.10 23.88 -7.31
CA VAL A 11 -20.84 24.08 -6.05
C VAL A 11 -20.21 23.23 -4.92
N THR A 12 -19.91 21.96 -5.19
CA THR A 12 -19.28 21.06 -4.21
C THR A 12 -17.90 21.57 -3.80
N ARG A 13 -17.09 22.01 -4.74
CA ARG A 13 -15.77 22.60 -4.48
C ARG A 13 -15.86 23.85 -3.60
N GLU A 14 -16.78 24.77 -3.87
CA GLU A 14 -16.90 25.99 -3.08
C GLU A 14 -17.43 25.70 -1.67
N ARG A 15 -18.39 24.77 -1.52
CA ARG A 15 -18.85 24.31 -0.19
C ARG A 15 -17.72 23.69 0.63
N LEU A 16 -16.89 22.83 0.00
CA LEU A 16 -15.73 22.22 0.66
C LEU A 16 -14.68 23.30 1.03
N ALA A 17 -14.41 24.22 0.12
CA ALA A 17 -13.49 25.34 0.39
C ALA A 17 -13.92 26.16 1.59
N ALA A 18 -15.21 26.51 1.70
CA ALA A 18 -15.75 27.23 2.85
C ALA A 18 -15.57 26.45 4.17
N ARG A 19 -15.85 25.12 4.16
CA ARG A 19 -15.64 24.26 5.35
C ARG A 19 -14.18 24.18 5.76
N LEU A 20 -13.26 24.08 4.80
CA LEU A 20 -11.82 24.01 5.06
C LEU A 20 -11.27 25.33 5.58
N LEU A 21 -11.72 26.46 5.03
CA LEU A 21 -11.36 27.80 5.54
C LEU A 21 -11.83 28.00 6.99
N ALA A 22 -13.04 27.54 7.33
CA ALA A 22 -13.53 27.53 8.71
C ALA A 22 -12.65 26.71 9.67
N LYS A 23 -11.92 25.73 9.14
CA LYS A 23 -10.93 24.91 9.87
C LYS A 23 -9.49 25.45 9.74
N LYS A 24 -9.31 26.71 9.39
CA LYS A 24 -8.01 27.39 9.24
C LYS A 24 -7.12 26.82 8.15
N CYS A 25 -7.68 26.10 7.17
CA CYS A 25 -6.93 25.64 6.00
C CYS A 25 -6.69 26.80 5.03
N VAL A 26 -5.52 26.83 4.41
CA VAL A 26 -5.16 27.86 3.42
C VAL A 26 -5.44 27.33 2.01
N ARG A 27 -6.08 28.14 1.17
CA ARG A 27 -6.33 27.82 -0.24
C ARG A 27 -5.12 28.17 -1.09
N MET A 28 -4.41 27.19 -1.60
CA MET A 28 -3.20 27.37 -2.43
C MET A 28 -3.49 27.43 -3.95
N GLY A 29 -4.75 27.44 -4.36
CA GLY A 29 -5.13 27.44 -5.78
C GLY A 29 -4.75 26.15 -6.52
N SER A 30 -4.36 26.28 -7.79
CA SER A 30 -4.01 25.15 -8.65
C SER A 30 -2.51 24.83 -8.68
N ILE A 31 -1.66 25.64 -8.07
CA ILE A 31 -0.20 25.51 -8.14
C ILE A 31 0.30 24.12 -7.69
N PRO A 32 -0.11 23.57 -6.53
CA PRO A 32 0.36 22.25 -6.12
C PRO A 32 -0.07 21.15 -7.06
N GLY A 33 -1.30 21.23 -7.59
CA GLY A 33 -1.82 20.25 -8.55
C GLY A 33 -1.09 20.28 -9.88
N MET A 34 -0.78 21.48 -10.41
CA MET A 34 -0.01 21.63 -11.63
C MET A 34 1.44 21.15 -11.46
N ALA A 35 2.07 21.46 -10.33
CA ALA A 35 3.40 20.95 -10.01
C ALA A 35 3.40 19.41 -9.98
N TRP A 36 2.39 18.79 -9.37
CA TRP A 36 2.25 17.33 -9.37
C TRP A 36 2.08 16.78 -10.79
N VAL A 37 1.19 17.37 -11.62
CA VAL A 37 1.00 16.94 -13.01
C VAL A 37 2.30 16.94 -13.80
N ASN A 38 3.13 17.97 -13.61
CA ASN A 38 4.40 18.12 -14.33
C ASN A 38 5.48 17.11 -13.85
N HIS A 39 5.44 16.71 -12.60
CA HIS A 39 6.49 15.89 -11.96
C HIS A 39 6.05 14.46 -11.62
N ARG A 40 4.79 14.07 -11.86
CA ARG A 40 4.24 12.78 -11.43
C ARG A 40 5.00 11.54 -11.94
N PHE A 41 5.66 11.66 -13.08
CA PHE A 41 6.46 10.57 -13.66
C PHE A 41 7.92 10.57 -13.20
N SER A 42 8.34 11.58 -12.45
CA SER A 42 9.72 11.69 -11.93
C SER A 42 9.88 11.05 -10.54
N SER A 43 8.78 10.84 -9.82
CA SER A 43 8.79 10.31 -8.45
C SER A 43 9.46 8.93 -8.31
N PRO A 44 9.30 7.96 -9.23
CA PRO A 44 9.96 6.66 -9.13
C PRO A 44 11.49 6.72 -9.05
N TYR A 45 12.11 7.69 -9.72
CA TYR A 45 13.57 7.87 -9.71
C TYR A 45 14.12 8.38 -8.36
N LEU A 46 13.26 8.95 -7.51
CA LEU A 46 13.65 9.39 -6.18
C LEU A 46 14.01 8.21 -5.26
N ARG A 47 13.37 7.05 -5.47
CA ARG A 47 13.66 5.83 -4.72
C ARG A 47 15.13 5.44 -4.82
N ASP A 48 15.70 5.41 -6.02
CA ASP A 48 17.08 5.00 -6.24
C ASP A 48 18.05 5.95 -5.52
N VAL A 49 17.77 7.26 -5.60
CA VAL A 49 18.55 8.30 -4.89
C VAL A 49 18.47 8.12 -3.37
N MET A 50 17.31 7.74 -2.84
CA MET A 50 17.14 7.47 -1.40
C MET A 50 17.92 6.23 -0.98
N MET A 51 17.80 5.14 -1.72
CA MET A 51 18.49 3.89 -1.43
C MET A 51 20.03 4.05 -1.47
N THR A 52 20.58 4.85 -2.39
CA THR A 52 22.02 5.16 -2.39
C THR A 52 22.47 5.93 -1.15
N ARG A 53 21.53 6.54 -0.42
CA ARG A 53 21.78 7.27 0.84
C ARG A 53 21.36 6.46 2.07
N ARG A 54 21.17 5.16 1.91
CA ARG A 54 20.73 4.25 2.98
C ARG A 54 19.38 4.64 3.60
N VAL A 55 18.45 5.05 2.74
CA VAL A 55 17.05 5.28 3.12
C VAL A 55 16.20 4.28 2.37
N GLY A 56 15.67 3.31 3.10
CA GLY A 56 14.65 2.39 2.59
C GLY A 56 13.34 3.14 2.37
N VAL A 57 12.68 2.88 1.24
CA VAL A 57 11.38 3.44 0.90
C VAL A 57 10.53 2.40 0.21
N ASP A 58 9.29 2.26 0.65
CA ASP A 58 8.32 1.40 -0.02
C ASP A 58 6.89 1.91 0.19
N THR A 59 5.95 1.27 -0.47
CA THR A 59 4.54 1.59 -0.41
C THR A 59 3.70 0.34 -0.17
N LEU A 60 2.51 0.53 0.36
CA LEU A 60 1.48 -0.49 0.45
C LEU A 60 0.10 0.17 0.40
N GLU A 61 -0.91 -0.57 -0.02
CA GLU A 61 -2.25 -0.06 -0.11
C GLU A 61 -3.27 -1.10 0.36
N THR A 62 -4.22 -0.64 1.14
CA THR A 62 -5.37 -1.41 1.63
C THR A 62 -6.66 -0.66 1.34
N ALA A 63 -7.80 -1.32 1.50
CA ALA A 63 -9.10 -0.69 1.44
C ALA A 63 -9.96 -1.13 2.63
N THR A 64 -10.85 -0.24 3.06
CA THR A 64 -11.78 -0.49 4.17
C THR A 64 -12.99 0.43 4.08
N THR A 65 -13.96 0.25 4.98
CA THR A 65 -15.15 1.10 5.11
C THR A 65 -14.82 2.45 5.75
N TRP A 66 -15.67 3.48 5.53
CA TRP A 66 -15.43 4.83 6.06
C TRP A 66 -15.37 4.90 7.59
N ASP A 67 -16.18 4.11 8.27
CA ASP A 67 -16.20 4.04 9.73
C ASP A 67 -14.92 3.46 10.33
N ASN A 68 -14.23 2.58 9.58
CA ASN A 68 -13.00 1.94 10.02
C ASN A 68 -11.72 2.65 9.53
N ALA A 69 -11.79 3.52 8.52
CA ALA A 69 -10.61 4.10 7.86
C ALA A 69 -9.63 4.81 8.81
N ALA A 70 -10.14 5.57 9.78
CA ALA A 70 -9.28 6.28 10.73
C ALA A 70 -8.57 5.33 11.71
N THR A 71 -9.27 4.27 12.15
CA THR A 71 -8.71 3.24 13.03
C THR A 71 -7.66 2.43 12.30
N LEU A 72 -7.99 1.89 11.13
CA LEU A 72 -7.07 1.08 10.34
C LEU A 72 -5.78 1.85 10.00
N ARG A 73 -5.91 3.11 9.57
CA ARG A 73 -4.74 3.97 9.32
C ARG A 73 -3.82 4.09 10.53
N ARG A 74 -4.38 4.32 11.71
CA ARG A 74 -3.61 4.48 12.94
C ARG A 74 -2.90 3.19 13.33
N GLU A 75 -3.61 2.06 13.32
CA GLU A 75 -3.10 0.76 13.74
C GLU A 75 -1.97 0.27 12.80
N ILE A 76 -2.12 0.47 11.48
CA ILE A 76 -1.06 0.14 10.52
C ILE A 76 0.19 1.02 10.79
N ALA A 77 0.03 2.33 10.92
CA ALA A 77 1.15 3.22 11.18
C ALA A 77 1.88 2.85 12.48
N SER A 78 1.14 2.62 13.56
CA SER A 78 1.72 2.22 14.85
C SER A 78 2.45 0.87 14.79
N ALA A 79 1.92 -0.10 14.03
CA ALA A 79 2.58 -1.39 13.84
C ALA A 79 3.92 -1.25 13.09
N MET A 80 3.94 -0.42 12.05
CA MET A 80 5.16 -0.14 11.27
C MET A 80 6.22 0.59 12.12
N GLU A 81 5.80 1.60 12.89
CA GLU A 81 6.68 2.35 13.79
C GLU A 81 7.28 1.43 14.86
N ALA A 82 6.46 0.57 15.49
CA ALA A 82 6.93 -0.41 16.47
C ALA A 82 7.89 -1.45 15.87
N ALA A 83 7.69 -1.86 14.62
CA ALA A 83 8.62 -2.75 13.92
C ALA A 83 9.97 -2.06 13.67
N GLY A 84 9.97 -0.79 13.28
CA GLY A 84 11.21 -0.02 13.13
C GLY A 84 11.97 0.17 14.42
N GLU A 85 11.30 0.39 15.54
CA GLU A 85 11.92 0.51 16.86
C GLU A 85 12.72 -0.73 17.27
N LYS A 86 12.29 -1.94 16.87
CA LYS A 86 13.04 -3.18 17.11
C LYS A 86 14.41 -3.18 16.43
N HIS A 87 14.54 -2.47 15.33
CA HIS A 87 15.80 -2.27 14.60
C HIS A 87 16.54 -0.98 15.00
N GLY A 88 16.06 -0.27 16.02
CA GLY A 88 16.65 0.99 16.46
C GLY A 88 16.53 2.13 15.42
N THR A 89 15.60 2.02 14.48
CA THR A 89 15.39 3.02 13.44
C THR A 89 13.94 3.54 13.45
N PRO A 90 13.74 4.87 13.38
CA PRO A 90 12.39 5.40 13.21
C PRO A 90 11.84 5.09 11.82
N VAL A 91 10.57 4.76 11.75
CA VAL A 91 9.80 4.63 10.49
C VAL A 91 8.90 5.84 10.34
N TYR A 92 9.03 6.55 9.24
CA TYR A 92 8.16 7.67 8.91
C TYR A 92 7.06 7.19 7.97
N VAL A 93 5.82 7.19 8.45
CA VAL A 93 4.67 6.66 7.73
C VAL A 93 3.76 7.78 7.26
N PHE A 94 3.56 7.87 5.96
CA PHE A 94 2.60 8.77 5.33
C PHE A 94 1.44 7.96 4.79
N CYS A 95 0.24 8.51 4.87
CA CYS A 95 -0.95 7.86 4.34
C CYS A 95 -1.85 8.88 3.67
N HIS A 96 -2.34 8.57 2.47
CA HIS A 96 -3.39 9.34 1.84
C HIS A 96 -4.52 8.44 1.33
N ILE A 97 -5.68 9.02 1.10
CA ILE A 97 -6.81 8.32 0.51
C ILE A 97 -6.66 8.45 -1.01
N SER A 98 -6.32 7.34 -1.69
CA SER A 98 -6.11 7.31 -3.14
C SER A 98 -7.41 7.11 -3.91
N HIS A 99 -8.31 6.27 -3.41
CA HIS A 99 -9.62 5.99 -3.99
C HIS A 99 -10.73 6.22 -2.97
N MET A 100 -11.83 6.78 -3.44
CA MET A 100 -13.01 7.06 -2.62
C MET A 100 -14.24 6.41 -3.25
N TYR A 101 -14.91 5.57 -2.48
CA TYR A 101 -16.14 4.87 -2.84
C TYR A 101 -17.29 5.32 -1.95
N GLU A 102 -18.52 4.96 -2.28
CA GLU A 102 -19.68 5.25 -1.41
C GLU A 102 -19.53 4.59 -0.04
N SER A 103 -19.10 3.33 0.00
CA SER A 103 -18.98 2.53 1.23
C SER A 103 -17.64 2.67 1.97
N GLY A 104 -16.60 3.17 1.31
CA GLY A 104 -15.26 3.19 1.91
C GLY A 104 -14.22 3.90 1.08
N CYS A 105 -12.98 3.64 1.39
CA CYS A 105 -11.82 4.23 0.71
C CYS A 105 -10.62 3.28 0.70
N SER A 106 -9.66 3.58 -0.17
CA SER A 106 -8.33 3.00 -0.04
C SER A 106 -7.41 3.92 0.76
N LEU A 107 -6.53 3.29 1.53
CA LEU A 107 -5.47 3.94 2.29
C LEU A 107 -4.14 3.56 1.65
N TYR A 108 -3.50 4.53 1.02
CA TYR A 108 -2.20 4.37 0.38
C TYR A 108 -1.11 4.86 1.32
N PHE A 109 -0.27 3.96 1.76
CA PHE A 109 0.85 4.25 2.65
C PHE A 109 2.13 4.38 1.85
N THR A 110 2.94 5.37 2.22
CA THR A 110 4.35 5.48 1.81
C THR A 110 5.15 5.59 3.08
N TYR A 111 6.21 4.81 3.20
CA TYR A 111 7.03 4.83 4.40
C TYR A 111 8.51 4.86 4.08
N PHE A 112 9.26 5.42 5.02
CA PHE A 112 10.71 5.61 4.95
C PHE A 112 11.34 5.14 6.24
N PHE A 113 12.49 4.50 6.14
CA PHE A 113 13.29 4.11 7.30
C PHE A 113 14.76 4.23 6.98
N ARG A 114 15.59 4.47 7.98
CA ARG A 114 17.03 4.46 7.80
C ARG A 114 17.54 3.03 7.83
N GLU A 115 18.33 2.67 6.84
CA GLU A 115 18.96 1.36 6.76
C GLU A 115 19.99 1.17 7.87
N THR A 116 19.92 0.04 8.56
CA THR A 116 21.02 -0.51 9.36
C THR A 116 21.89 -1.34 8.43
N GLU A 117 23.21 -1.17 8.52
CA GLU A 117 24.16 -1.79 7.60
C GLU A 117 24.01 -3.32 7.58
N GLY A 118 23.78 -3.87 6.40
CA GLY A 118 23.58 -5.31 6.18
C GLY A 118 22.20 -5.84 6.54
N GLU A 119 21.28 -5.02 7.06
CA GLU A 119 19.97 -5.48 7.55
C GLU A 119 18.77 -4.93 6.76
N ILE A 120 18.97 -4.19 5.68
CA ILE A 120 17.89 -3.50 4.98
C ILE A 120 16.74 -4.43 4.58
N LEU A 121 17.04 -5.63 4.12
CA LEU A 121 16.04 -6.61 3.70
C LEU A 121 15.21 -7.08 4.91
N GLN A 122 15.86 -7.41 6.03
CA GLN A 122 15.18 -7.84 7.25
C GLN A 122 14.33 -6.72 7.84
N GLN A 123 14.86 -5.49 7.90
CA GLN A 123 14.11 -4.32 8.34
C GLN A 123 12.84 -4.11 7.48
N TRP A 124 13.01 -4.16 6.16
CA TRP A 124 11.89 -4.03 5.23
C TRP A 124 10.85 -5.14 5.43
N MET A 125 11.29 -6.40 5.55
CA MET A 125 10.40 -7.54 5.77
C MET A 125 9.60 -7.40 7.06
N ASP A 126 10.24 -7.04 8.16
CA ASP A 126 9.60 -6.90 9.47
C ASP A 126 8.58 -5.75 9.48
N ILE A 127 8.93 -4.59 8.89
CA ILE A 127 8.01 -3.45 8.78
C ILE A 127 6.81 -3.81 7.90
N LYS A 128 7.04 -4.47 6.77
CA LYS A 128 5.97 -4.85 5.83
C LYS A 128 5.06 -5.94 6.39
N SER A 129 5.62 -6.93 7.08
CA SER A 129 4.84 -7.97 7.77
C SER A 129 3.98 -7.38 8.88
N ALA A 130 4.53 -6.51 9.71
CA ALA A 130 3.77 -5.83 10.76
C ALA A 130 2.60 -5.01 10.19
N ALA A 131 2.81 -4.33 9.07
CA ALA A 131 1.73 -3.61 8.38
C ALA A 131 0.66 -4.57 7.85
N SER A 132 1.05 -5.67 7.21
CA SER A 132 0.14 -6.68 6.65
C SER A 132 -0.69 -7.36 7.74
N GLU A 133 -0.08 -7.73 8.86
CA GLU A 133 -0.77 -8.29 10.03
C GLU A 133 -1.77 -7.28 10.62
N ALA A 134 -1.40 -6.01 10.71
CA ALA A 134 -2.30 -4.95 11.16
C ALA A 134 -3.49 -4.77 10.19
N MET A 135 -3.27 -4.83 8.87
CA MET A 135 -4.36 -4.81 7.89
C MET A 135 -5.37 -5.91 8.14
N MET A 136 -4.91 -7.16 8.27
CA MET A 136 -5.77 -8.32 8.51
C MET A 136 -6.52 -8.20 9.83
N ARG A 137 -5.80 -7.84 10.89
CA ARG A 137 -6.36 -7.76 12.25
C ARG A 137 -7.43 -6.68 12.41
N PHE A 138 -7.28 -5.56 11.71
CA PHE A 138 -8.14 -4.38 11.85
C PHE A 138 -9.09 -4.16 10.65
N GLY A 139 -9.36 -5.20 9.87
CA GLY A 139 -10.42 -5.21 8.84
C GLY A 139 -10.10 -4.38 7.59
N GLY A 140 -8.83 -4.37 7.21
CA GLY A 140 -8.40 -3.96 5.87
C GLY A 140 -8.25 -5.17 4.95
N THR A 141 -8.35 -5.00 3.64
CA THR A 141 -7.91 -6.01 2.67
C THR A 141 -6.40 -5.98 2.54
N ILE A 142 -5.79 -7.15 2.29
CA ILE A 142 -4.32 -7.25 2.25
C ILE A 142 -3.69 -6.43 1.13
N THR A 143 -4.41 -6.21 0.05
CA THR A 143 -3.98 -5.39 -1.07
C THR A 143 -5.17 -4.77 -1.78
N HIS A 144 -4.98 -3.60 -2.37
CA HIS A 144 -5.96 -2.94 -3.20
C HIS A 144 -5.32 -2.58 -4.53
N HIS A 145 -5.84 -3.05 -5.64
CA HIS A 145 -5.43 -2.92 -7.05
C HIS A 145 -3.93 -3.11 -7.39
N HIS A 146 -3.05 -3.22 -6.43
CA HIS A 146 -1.60 -3.43 -6.66
C HIS A 146 -1.24 -4.89 -7.02
N GLY A 147 -2.16 -5.83 -6.83
CA GLY A 147 -1.91 -7.25 -6.98
C GLY A 147 -1.24 -7.86 -5.75
N ILE A 148 -1.21 -9.19 -5.69
CA ILE A 148 -0.73 -9.92 -4.53
C ILE A 148 0.80 -10.00 -4.52
N GLY A 149 1.40 -10.21 -5.68
CA GLY A 149 2.83 -10.41 -5.80
C GLY A 149 3.32 -11.60 -4.95
N GLN A 150 4.52 -11.47 -4.43
CA GLN A 150 5.08 -12.34 -3.41
C GLN A 150 4.88 -11.79 -2.00
N ASP A 151 4.86 -10.46 -1.85
CA ASP A 151 4.87 -9.76 -0.58
C ASP A 151 3.63 -10.03 0.27
N HIS A 152 2.46 -10.13 -0.36
CA HIS A 152 1.18 -10.29 0.30
C HIS A 152 0.64 -11.73 0.24
N SER A 153 1.41 -12.66 -0.30
CA SER A 153 0.95 -14.03 -0.55
C SER A 153 0.47 -14.76 0.73
N PRO A 154 1.16 -14.73 1.88
CA PRO A 154 0.69 -15.42 3.07
C PRO A 154 -0.67 -14.90 3.53
N GLN A 155 -0.79 -13.59 3.72
CA GLN A 155 -2.01 -12.98 4.21
C GLN A 155 -3.18 -13.07 3.21
N TYR A 156 -2.86 -13.11 1.91
CA TYR A 156 -3.88 -13.33 0.88
C TYR A 156 -4.54 -14.70 1.00
N TYR A 157 -3.79 -15.74 1.34
CA TYR A 157 -4.35 -17.08 1.59
C TYR A 157 -5.10 -17.16 2.93
N GLU A 158 -4.79 -16.31 3.89
CA GLU A 158 -5.57 -16.18 5.13
C GLU A 158 -6.89 -15.39 4.90
N GLU A 159 -6.86 -14.34 4.06
CA GLU A 159 -8.04 -13.53 3.71
C GLU A 159 -9.04 -14.32 2.87
N ASN A 160 -8.58 -15.28 2.07
CA ASN A 160 -9.41 -16.01 1.12
C ASN A 160 -9.67 -17.45 1.57
N THR A 161 -10.77 -18.02 1.10
CA THR A 161 -11.13 -19.40 1.43
C THR A 161 -10.23 -20.42 0.72
N GLU A 162 -10.09 -21.60 1.32
CA GLU A 162 -9.38 -22.74 0.70
C GLU A 162 -10.00 -23.11 -0.67
N LEU A 163 -11.33 -22.99 -0.80
CA LEU A 163 -12.01 -23.24 -2.06
C LEU A 163 -11.56 -22.26 -3.15
N PHE A 164 -11.43 -20.98 -2.81
CA PHE A 164 -10.93 -19.97 -3.75
C PHE A 164 -9.51 -20.34 -4.24
N ALA A 165 -8.61 -20.71 -3.33
CA ALA A 165 -7.25 -21.14 -3.67
C ALA A 165 -7.25 -22.34 -4.62
N LYS A 166 -8.12 -23.32 -4.38
CA LYS A 166 -8.29 -24.51 -5.27
C LYS A 166 -8.77 -24.13 -6.67
N VAL A 167 -9.76 -23.23 -6.75
CA VAL A 167 -10.28 -22.74 -8.04
C VAL A 167 -9.20 -22.00 -8.81
N MET A 168 -8.46 -21.10 -8.17
CA MET A 168 -7.38 -20.34 -8.81
C MET A 168 -6.26 -21.27 -9.32
N ARG A 169 -5.95 -22.32 -8.56
CA ARG A 169 -4.98 -23.33 -8.99
C ARG A 169 -5.46 -24.10 -10.21
N ALA A 170 -6.69 -24.60 -10.19
CA ALA A 170 -7.27 -25.34 -11.32
C ALA A 170 -7.28 -24.49 -12.60
N ILE A 171 -7.63 -23.20 -12.51
CA ILE A 171 -7.55 -22.26 -13.64
C ILE A 171 -6.11 -22.12 -14.13
N LYS A 172 -5.16 -21.98 -13.22
CA LYS A 172 -3.74 -21.85 -13.56
C LYS A 172 -3.22 -23.09 -14.27
N ASP A 173 -3.50 -24.27 -13.74
CA ASP A 173 -3.04 -25.55 -14.29
C ASP A 173 -3.61 -25.81 -15.70
N GLU A 174 -4.87 -25.43 -15.93
CA GLU A 174 -5.53 -25.56 -17.25
C GLU A 174 -4.95 -24.59 -18.29
N LEU A 175 -4.72 -23.32 -17.91
CA LEU A 175 -4.31 -22.26 -18.84
C LEU A 175 -2.79 -22.18 -19.03
N ASP A 176 -2.02 -22.66 -18.07
CA ASP A 176 -0.56 -22.60 -18.07
C ASP A 176 0.04 -23.89 -17.48
N PRO A 177 -0.18 -25.03 -18.15
CA PRO A 177 0.31 -26.33 -17.66
C PRO A 177 1.84 -26.42 -17.57
N ALA A 178 2.56 -25.57 -18.29
CA ALA A 178 4.01 -25.49 -18.22
C ALA A 178 4.52 -24.57 -17.08
N GLY A 179 3.62 -23.82 -16.42
CA GLY A 179 3.96 -22.94 -15.27
C GLY A 179 4.87 -21.77 -15.60
N ILE A 180 4.88 -21.31 -16.85
CA ILE A 180 5.79 -20.25 -17.32
C ILE A 180 5.20 -18.84 -17.17
N LEU A 181 3.89 -18.70 -17.01
CA LEU A 181 3.25 -17.40 -16.87
C LEU A 181 3.27 -16.96 -15.41
N ASN A 182 3.99 -15.90 -15.13
CA ASN A 182 4.08 -15.29 -13.79
C ASN A 182 4.36 -16.33 -12.67
N PRO A 183 5.46 -17.08 -12.75
CA PRO A 183 5.75 -18.17 -11.83
C PRO A 183 5.89 -17.67 -10.38
N GLY A 184 5.55 -18.51 -9.42
CA GLY A 184 5.67 -18.19 -7.99
C GLY A 184 4.67 -17.17 -7.46
N LYS A 185 3.62 -16.83 -8.21
CA LYS A 185 2.58 -15.90 -7.81
C LYS A 185 1.24 -16.62 -7.66
N LEU A 186 0.31 -16.04 -6.94
CA LEU A 186 -1.13 -16.38 -6.79
C LEU A 186 -1.49 -17.87 -6.60
N ALA A 187 -1.05 -18.77 -7.44
CA ALA A 187 -1.48 -20.17 -7.46
C ALA A 187 -0.51 -21.15 -6.78
N THR A 188 0.59 -20.67 -6.21
CA THR A 188 1.65 -21.54 -5.67
C THR A 188 1.49 -21.90 -4.19
N GLY A 189 0.49 -21.37 -3.51
CA GLY A 189 0.31 -21.51 -2.06
C GLY A 189 1.08 -20.46 -1.26
N PRO A 190 0.82 -20.36 0.05
CA PRO A 190 1.54 -19.44 0.92
C PRO A 190 3.02 -19.84 0.98
N ARG A 191 3.89 -18.85 0.86
CA ARG A 191 5.33 -19.01 1.05
C ARG A 191 5.80 -18.08 2.17
N SER A 192 6.75 -18.52 2.98
CA SER A 192 7.40 -17.63 3.94
C SER A 192 8.17 -16.50 3.22
N LEU A 193 8.48 -15.42 3.92
CA LEU A 193 9.29 -14.34 3.36
C LEU A 193 10.68 -14.85 2.93
N GLU A 194 11.29 -15.71 3.72
CA GLU A 194 12.58 -16.33 3.43
C GLU A 194 12.54 -17.16 2.14
N GLU A 195 11.52 -18.01 1.97
CA GLU A 195 11.33 -18.79 0.73
C GLU A 195 11.05 -17.92 -0.51
N ARG A 196 10.57 -16.70 -0.32
CA ARG A 196 10.29 -15.75 -1.42
C ARG A 196 11.52 -15.00 -1.90
N TYR A 197 12.50 -14.80 -1.01
CA TYR A 197 13.70 -13.97 -1.25
C TYR A 197 15.01 -14.75 -1.05
N ASP A 198 14.98 -16.07 -1.19
CA ASP A 198 16.15 -16.95 -1.08
C ASP A 198 17.18 -16.83 -2.23
N GLY A 199 16.93 -15.93 -3.16
CA GLY A 199 17.82 -15.67 -4.29
C GLY A 199 17.69 -16.67 -5.45
N THR A 200 16.82 -17.69 -5.34
CA THR A 200 16.66 -18.70 -6.40
C THR A 200 15.67 -18.32 -7.50
N MET A 201 15.03 -17.16 -7.38
CA MET A 201 13.97 -16.68 -8.28
C MET A 201 14.32 -15.39 -9.04
N ILE A 202 15.57 -15.22 -9.43
CA ILE A 202 16.01 -14.20 -10.38
C ILE A 202 16.23 -14.84 -11.74
#